data_6ae77e02612b9f184c29bda5a2f78b3b
#
_entry.id   6ae77e02612b9f184c29bda5a2f78b3b
#
_cell.length_a   1.000
_cell.length_b   1.000
_cell.length_c   1.000
_cell.angle_alpha   90.00
_cell.angle_beta   90.00
_cell.angle_gamma   90.00
#
_symmetry.space_group_name_H-M   'P 1'
#
loop_
_entity.id
_entity.type
_entity.pdbx_description
1 polymer ?
#
loop_
_entity_poly.entity_id
_entity_poly.type
_entity_poly.pdbx_seq_one_letter_code
_entity_poly.pdbx_strand_id
1 'polypeptide(L)'
;MGILSTLKKLLPALLLMGVLFTACDNDDDKVLVLDEKSVADYDYEVAFKWNEVFLEIERYAAGYRPGPAPRALAYIGLASYEAVAPGMKDHKSIASQYPGLSLPVADANEEYHWPTVVNTLRANLMRRFFRTARVDLFEKIAALENALGSKFRTQTSEAVYKRSVDHGQAVADAMWAWSATDLTGHEAYLDPFKGYNWADYQNKAGHWRPTVPGPTQPMFPFWGRARTFAISEADKLCPPPLPYNEAPNSAFFNQAMEVYAQTVNAPYENIWIAEFWSDDLVNLTFSPGPRWMAIANQVFEAEDVDLETALLTDAKVGMALNDAAVACWHSKYYYNVERPESYIKRVIDSKWEPVLDNPLNGDKGFSPPFPAYPSGHSTMGAAGAEALSSIFGYNYAMTDRCHENRSDFEGRPRSFGSFYEMAEENAWSRVPLGVHFRMDSEQGVNLGYRVARKVNKLPWNK
;
A
#
# COMPACT_ATOMS: atom_id res chain seq x y z
N MET A 1 41.49 10.14 -54.90
CA MET A 1 41.99 8.87 -55.42
C MET A 1 41.15 7.79 -54.76
N GLY A 2 40.29 7.19 -55.39
CA GLY A 2 40.02 6.40 -56.59
C GLY A 2 39.16 5.28 -56.10
N ILE A 3 37.92 5.23 -56.35
CA ILE A 3 37.18 4.85 -57.58
C ILE A 3 36.96 3.32 -57.65
N LEU A 4 35.66 3.00 -57.66
CA LEU A 4 34.94 2.03 -58.50
C LEU A 4 35.16 0.53 -58.17
N SER A 5 34.28 -0.37 -58.37
CA SER A 5 32.99 -0.41 -59.12
C SER A 5 32.44 -1.83 -59.00
N THR A 6 31.16 -1.91 -58.95
CA THR A 6 30.20 -2.46 -59.94
C THR A 6 29.98 -3.96 -59.89
N LEU A 7 28.75 -4.33 -59.64
CA LEU A 7 27.56 -4.61 -60.45
C LEU A 7 27.54 -5.97 -61.18
N LYS A 8 26.35 -6.61 -61.04
CA LYS A 8 25.62 -7.45 -62.02
C LYS A 8 25.94 -8.96 -61.99
N LYS A 9 24.96 -9.89 -62.09
CA LYS A 9 23.71 -10.05 -62.83
C LYS A 9 22.97 -11.25 -62.24
N LEU A 10 21.71 -11.26 -61.96
CA LEU A 10 20.52 -11.56 -62.80
C LEU A 10 20.54 -12.92 -63.52
N LEU A 11 19.63 -13.82 -63.01
CA LEU A 11 18.54 -14.61 -63.69
C LEU A 11 18.94 -15.54 -64.84
N PRO A 12 18.05 -16.47 -65.31
CA PRO A 12 16.83 -17.06 -64.73
C PRO A 12 16.65 -18.58 -64.99
N ALA A 13 15.54 -19.13 -64.46
CA ALA A 13 14.51 -19.97 -65.08
C ALA A 13 14.79 -21.48 -65.32
N LEU A 14 13.95 -22.33 -65.09
CA LEU A 14 12.68 -22.81 -65.56
C LEU A 14 12.50 -24.32 -65.20
N LEU A 15 11.35 -24.62 -64.70
CA LEU A 15 10.43 -25.74 -64.93
C LEU A 15 10.99 -27.14 -65.10
N LEU A 16 10.50 -28.07 -64.24
CA LEU A 16 9.78 -29.25 -64.75
C LEU A 16 8.73 -29.75 -63.75
N MET A 17 7.52 -29.85 -64.22
CA MET A 17 6.35 -30.49 -63.65
C MET A 17 6.61 -31.98 -63.43
N GLY A 18 6.23 -32.48 -62.27
CA GLY A 18 6.10 -33.89 -62.00
C GLY A 18 4.90 -34.13 -61.07
N VAL A 19 3.74 -34.35 -61.65
CA VAL A 19 2.53 -34.80 -60.92
C VAL A 19 2.73 -36.27 -60.62
N LEU A 20 2.71 -36.63 -59.33
CA LEU A 20 2.35 -37.98 -58.90
C LEU A 20 1.39 -37.85 -57.72
N PHE A 21 0.15 -38.24 -58.02
CA PHE A 21 -0.88 -38.55 -57.04
C PHE A 21 -0.43 -39.76 -56.21
N THR A 22 -0.40 -39.64 -54.91
CA THR A 22 -0.69 -40.74 -54.00
C THR A 22 -1.59 -40.21 -52.88
N ALA A 23 -2.59 -41.02 -52.63
CA ALA A 23 -3.76 -40.78 -51.84
C ALA A 23 -3.48 -40.78 -50.33
N CYS A 24 -4.35 -40.10 -49.63
CA CYS A 24 -4.87 -40.35 -48.29
C CYS A 24 -3.85 -40.82 -47.22
N ASP A 25 -3.54 -39.95 -46.30
CA ASP A 25 -3.58 -40.38 -44.91
C ASP A 25 -3.90 -39.18 -43.98
N ASN A 26 -4.94 -39.42 -43.21
CA ASN A 26 -5.28 -38.82 -41.92
C ASN A 26 -5.10 -37.31 -41.75
N ASP A 27 -6.21 -36.62 -41.77
CA ASP A 27 -6.41 -35.43 -40.97
C ASP A 27 -6.09 -35.76 -39.50
N ASP A 28 -4.84 -35.64 -39.13
CA ASP A 28 -4.51 -35.28 -37.77
C ASP A 28 -5.09 -33.87 -37.56
N ASP A 29 -6.24 -33.82 -36.94
CA ASP A 29 -6.74 -32.65 -36.26
C ASP A 29 -5.61 -32.18 -35.32
N LYS A 30 -4.72 -31.35 -35.84
CA LYS A 30 -3.92 -30.48 -34.99
C LYS A 30 -4.94 -29.57 -34.34
N VAL A 31 -5.46 -30.00 -33.19
CA VAL A 31 -6.00 -29.10 -32.19
C VAL A 31 -4.92 -28.04 -32.03
N LEU A 32 -5.16 -26.86 -32.57
CA LEU A 32 -4.41 -25.67 -32.22
C LEU A 32 -4.64 -25.51 -30.72
N VAL A 33 -3.74 -26.07 -29.93
CA VAL A 33 -3.61 -25.70 -28.51
C VAL A 33 -3.26 -24.22 -28.61
N LEU A 34 -4.26 -23.36 -28.50
CA LEU A 34 -4.04 -21.96 -28.23
C LEU A 34 -3.25 -21.94 -26.91
N ASP A 35 -2.00 -21.53 -26.96
CA ASP A 35 -1.20 -21.33 -25.77
C ASP A 35 -1.99 -20.33 -24.89
N GLU A 36 -2.64 -20.85 -23.85
CA GLU A 36 -3.40 -20.02 -22.91
C GLU A 36 -2.43 -19.03 -22.30
N LYS A 37 -2.72 -17.74 -22.46
CA LYS A 37 -1.92 -16.69 -21.87
C LYS A 37 -1.95 -16.81 -20.34
N SER A 38 -0.78 -16.97 -19.75
CA SER A 38 -0.61 -16.89 -18.31
C SER A 38 -0.79 -15.44 -17.81
N VAL A 39 -0.87 -15.25 -16.52
CA VAL A 39 -0.94 -13.89 -15.92
C VAL A 39 0.33 -13.09 -16.24
N ALA A 40 1.48 -13.74 -16.30
CA ALA A 40 2.77 -13.12 -16.64
C ALA A 40 2.90 -12.68 -18.11
N ASP A 41 1.96 -13.05 -19.00
CA ASP A 41 1.95 -12.62 -20.39
C ASP A 41 1.22 -11.25 -20.59
N TYR A 42 0.76 -10.63 -19.51
CA TYR A 42 0.12 -9.32 -19.51
C TYR A 42 0.97 -8.30 -18.74
N ASP A 43 0.85 -7.03 -19.13
CA ASP A 43 1.52 -5.92 -18.47
C ASP A 43 0.84 -5.49 -17.15
N TYR A 44 1.53 -4.67 -16.38
CA TYR A 44 1.07 -4.14 -15.09
C TYR A 44 -0.04 -3.08 -15.18
N GLU A 45 -0.43 -2.61 -16.37
CA GLU A 45 -1.29 -1.43 -16.56
C GLU A 45 -2.56 -1.45 -15.71
N VAL A 46 -3.26 -2.58 -15.68
CA VAL A 46 -4.53 -2.67 -14.91
C VAL A 46 -4.29 -2.49 -13.42
N ALA A 47 -3.22 -3.06 -12.88
CA ALA A 47 -2.87 -2.91 -11.46
C ALA A 47 -2.49 -1.46 -11.15
N PHE A 48 -1.60 -0.88 -11.95
CA PHE A 48 -1.12 0.49 -11.85
C PHE A 48 -2.27 1.52 -11.84
N LYS A 49 -3.13 1.48 -12.85
CA LYS A 49 -4.24 2.43 -12.96
C LYS A 49 -5.24 2.36 -11.81
N TRP A 50 -5.52 1.15 -11.32
CA TRP A 50 -6.38 1.00 -10.16
C TRP A 50 -5.72 1.47 -8.86
N ASN A 51 -4.41 1.34 -8.72
CA ASN A 51 -3.67 1.91 -7.60
C ASN A 51 -3.72 3.44 -7.62
N GLU A 52 -3.57 4.09 -8.79
CA GLU A 52 -3.73 5.54 -8.93
C GLU A 52 -5.12 6.02 -8.48
N VAL A 53 -6.19 5.34 -8.93
CA VAL A 53 -7.57 5.68 -8.53
C VAL A 53 -7.78 5.44 -7.03
N PHE A 54 -7.20 4.38 -6.46
CA PHE A 54 -7.24 4.15 -5.01
C PHE A 54 -6.63 5.31 -4.23
N LEU A 55 -5.41 5.73 -4.59
CA LEU A 55 -4.68 6.81 -3.95
C LEU A 55 -5.43 8.14 -4.04
N GLU A 56 -6.07 8.41 -5.17
CA GLU A 56 -6.87 9.61 -5.36
C GLU A 56 -8.13 9.60 -4.49
N ILE A 57 -8.86 8.47 -4.43
CA ILE A 57 -10.07 8.36 -3.61
C ILE A 57 -9.71 8.46 -2.13
N GLU A 58 -8.69 7.75 -1.69
CA GLU A 58 -8.24 7.71 -0.29
C GLU A 58 -7.85 9.11 0.21
N ARG A 59 -7.23 9.91 -0.63
CA ARG A 59 -6.87 11.29 -0.32
C ARG A 59 -8.06 12.11 0.21
N TYR A 60 -9.25 11.88 -0.32
CA TYR A 60 -10.45 12.67 -0.03
C TYR A 60 -11.52 11.93 0.78
N ALA A 61 -11.39 10.63 0.96
CA ALA A 61 -12.39 9.84 1.66
C ALA A 61 -12.27 9.99 3.18
N ALA A 62 -13.30 10.55 3.81
CA ALA A 62 -13.32 10.74 5.24
C ALA A 62 -13.37 9.41 6.00
N GLY A 63 -12.63 9.32 7.12
CA GLY A 63 -12.61 8.16 8.00
C GLY A 63 -11.67 7.03 7.58
N TYR A 64 -10.97 7.14 6.43
CA TYR A 64 -10.09 6.06 5.96
C TYR A 64 -8.67 6.10 6.54
N ARG A 65 -8.26 7.21 7.11
CA ARG A 65 -6.93 7.36 7.72
C ARG A 65 -6.97 7.07 9.21
N PRO A 66 -5.94 6.43 9.74
CA PRO A 66 -4.81 5.79 9.06
C PRO A 66 -5.00 4.27 8.87
N GLY A 67 -6.01 3.65 9.45
CA GLY A 67 -6.20 2.20 9.49
C GLY A 67 -7.01 1.62 8.31
N PRO A 68 -8.26 2.11 8.03
CA PRO A 68 -9.14 1.51 7.04
C PRO A 68 -8.60 1.50 5.61
N ALA A 69 -7.76 2.48 5.20
CA ALA A 69 -7.14 2.48 3.87
C ALA A 69 -6.13 1.33 3.68
N PRO A 70 -5.14 1.09 4.57
CA PRO A 70 -4.33 -0.13 4.52
C PRO A 70 -5.16 -1.42 4.50
N ARG A 71 -6.25 -1.47 5.27
CA ARG A 71 -7.16 -2.61 5.25
C ARG A 71 -7.80 -2.82 3.88
N ALA A 72 -8.28 -1.78 3.24
CA ALA A 72 -8.84 -1.87 1.90
C ALA A 72 -7.80 -2.36 0.89
N LEU A 73 -6.56 -1.85 0.94
CA LEU A 73 -5.44 -2.34 0.12
C LEU A 73 -5.20 -3.83 0.31
N ALA A 74 -5.18 -4.32 1.55
CA ALA A 74 -4.94 -5.73 1.84
C ALA A 74 -6.02 -6.65 1.23
N TYR A 75 -7.31 -6.30 1.41
CA TYR A 75 -8.40 -7.12 0.86
C TYR A 75 -8.47 -7.04 -0.66
N ILE A 76 -8.27 -5.87 -1.27
CA ILE A 76 -8.28 -5.68 -2.72
C ILE A 76 -7.06 -6.39 -3.34
N GLY A 77 -5.88 -6.24 -2.74
CA GLY A 77 -4.65 -6.90 -3.20
C GLY A 77 -4.76 -8.42 -3.13
N LEU A 78 -5.16 -8.98 -1.98
CA LEU A 78 -5.38 -10.41 -1.83
C LEU A 78 -6.43 -10.94 -2.80
N ALA A 79 -7.56 -10.24 -2.96
CA ALA A 79 -8.61 -10.65 -3.88
C ALA A 79 -8.13 -10.66 -5.34
N SER A 80 -7.38 -9.62 -5.74
CA SER A 80 -6.81 -9.53 -7.09
C SER A 80 -5.83 -10.67 -7.37
N TYR A 81 -4.95 -10.96 -6.42
CA TYR A 81 -4.00 -12.07 -6.48
C TYR A 81 -4.72 -13.42 -6.60
N GLU A 82 -5.65 -13.71 -5.69
CA GLU A 82 -6.37 -14.98 -5.64
C GLU A 82 -7.24 -15.22 -6.87
N ALA A 83 -7.85 -14.18 -7.43
CA ALA A 83 -8.70 -14.30 -8.61
C ALA A 83 -7.94 -14.79 -9.85
N VAL A 84 -6.66 -14.51 -9.93
CA VAL A 84 -5.81 -14.87 -11.06
C VAL A 84 -4.78 -15.97 -10.74
N ALA A 85 -4.68 -16.39 -9.48
CA ALA A 85 -3.73 -17.42 -9.04
C ALA A 85 -3.74 -18.73 -9.87
N PRO A 86 -4.90 -19.21 -10.38
CA PRO A 86 -4.91 -20.38 -11.28
C PRO A 86 -4.11 -20.18 -12.57
N GLY A 87 -4.05 -18.96 -13.12
CA GLY A 87 -3.30 -18.61 -14.32
C GLY A 87 -1.88 -18.11 -14.07
N MET A 88 -1.42 -18.04 -12.82
CA MET A 88 -0.06 -17.64 -12.49
C MET A 88 0.95 -18.72 -12.79
N LYS A 89 2.17 -18.32 -13.19
CA LYS A 89 3.24 -19.21 -13.58
C LYS A 89 4.04 -19.72 -12.40
N ASP A 90 4.47 -18.79 -11.55
CA ASP A 90 5.42 -19.06 -10.46
C ASP A 90 4.77 -19.09 -9.08
N HIS A 91 3.53 -18.59 -8.97
CA HIS A 91 2.82 -18.43 -7.70
C HIS A 91 1.53 -19.24 -7.64
N LYS A 92 1.03 -19.44 -6.43
CA LYS A 92 -0.19 -20.22 -6.14
C LYS A 92 -1.09 -19.52 -5.15
N SER A 93 -2.35 -19.95 -5.08
CA SER A 93 -3.31 -19.49 -4.08
C SER A 93 -2.79 -19.71 -2.64
N ILE A 94 -2.99 -18.70 -1.81
CA ILE A 94 -2.79 -18.74 -0.35
C ILE A 94 -4.11 -18.69 0.42
N ALA A 95 -5.26 -18.76 -0.25
CA ALA A 95 -6.60 -18.67 0.38
C ALA A 95 -6.80 -19.71 1.50
N SER A 96 -6.17 -20.87 1.39
CA SER A 96 -6.21 -21.92 2.43
C SER A 96 -5.60 -21.52 3.77
N GLN A 97 -4.82 -20.44 3.82
CA GLN A 97 -4.27 -19.89 5.07
C GLN A 97 -5.33 -19.15 5.89
N TYR A 98 -6.49 -18.80 5.29
CA TYR A 98 -7.49 -17.95 5.92
C TYR A 98 -8.77 -18.68 6.24
N PRO A 99 -9.02 -19.01 7.52
CA PRO A 99 -10.25 -19.66 7.95
C PRO A 99 -11.50 -18.87 7.52
N GLY A 100 -12.45 -19.56 6.91
CA GLY A 100 -13.71 -18.98 6.44
C GLY A 100 -13.63 -18.20 5.13
N LEU A 101 -12.45 -18.07 4.51
CA LEU A 101 -12.32 -17.57 3.16
C LEU A 101 -12.61 -18.70 2.17
N SER A 102 -13.66 -18.53 1.36
CA SER A 102 -14.01 -19.43 0.27
C SER A 102 -14.21 -18.62 -1.01
N LEU A 103 -13.26 -18.69 -1.91
CA LEU A 103 -13.29 -17.95 -3.17
C LEU A 103 -13.66 -18.87 -4.32
N PRO A 104 -14.45 -18.39 -5.31
CA PRO A 104 -14.59 -19.06 -6.58
C PRO A 104 -13.23 -19.25 -7.26
N VAL A 105 -13.00 -20.41 -7.84
CA VAL A 105 -11.78 -20.74 -8.57
C VAL A 105 -12.10 -20.74 -10.07
N ALA A 106 -11.20 -20.15 -10.87
CA ALA A 106 -11.31 -20.22 -12.33
C ALA A 106 -11.22 -21.67 -12.81
N ASP A 107 -12.05 -22.06 -13.79
CA ASP A 107 -12.03 -23.40 -14.36
C ASP A 107 -10.75 -23.57 -15.21
N ALA A 108 -9.95 -24.55 -14.89
CA ALA A 108 -8.68 -24.82 -15.56
C ALA A 108 -8.84 -25.29 -17.03
N ASN A 109 -10.05 -25.62 -17.46
CA ASN A 109 -10.34 -26.02 -18.84
C ASN A 109 -10.87 -24.84 -19.68
N GLU A 110 -10.95 -23.65 -19.13
CA GLU A 110 -11.56 -22.50 -19.76
C GLU A 110 -10.58 -21.31 -19.80
N GLU A 111 -10.50 -20.64 -20.94
CA GLU A 111 -9.67 -19.46 -21.12
C GLU A 111 -10.24 -18.25 -20.37
N TYR A 112 -9.36 -17.47 -19.74
CA TYR A 112 -9.67 -16.20 -19.07
C TYR A 112 -8.79 -15.07 -19.58
N HIS A 113 -9.35 -13.87 -19.70
CA HIS A 113 -8.60 -12.64 -19.91
C HIS A 113 -8.32 -12.01 -18.54
N TRP A 114 -7.16 -12.31 -17.97
CA TRP A 114 -6.81 -11.95 -16.59
C TRP A 114 -6.90 -10.44 -16.28
N PRO A 115 -6.50 -9.51 -17.18
CA PRO A 115 -6.75 -8.09 -16.94
C PRO A 115 -8.22 -7.71 -16.79
N THR A 116 -9.14 -8.39 -17.50
CA THR A 116 -10.60 -8.19 -17.33
C THR A 116 -11.08 -8.66 -15.98
N VAL A 117 -10.59 -9.80 -15.49
CA VAL A 117 -10.89 -10.31 -14.14
C VAL A 117 -10.52 -9.25 -13.09
N VAL A 118 -9.27 -8.74 -13.13
CA VAL A 118 -8.75 -7.75 -12.20
C VAL A 118 -9.54 -6.44 -12.29
N ASN A 119 -9.83 -5.94 -13.49
CA ASN A 119 -10.59 -4.71 -13.71
C ASN A 119 -11.97 -4.77 -13.05
N THR A 120 -12.73 -5.83 -13.31
CA THR A 120 -14.08 -6.02 -12.75
C THR A 120 -14.03 -6.14 -11.23
N LEU A 121 -13.12 -6.97 -10.73
CA LEU A 121 -12.96 -7.20 -9.29
C LEU A 121 -12.63 -5.90 -8.55
N ARG A 122 -11.61 -5.15 -9.02
CA ARG A 122 -11.16 -3.91 -8.35
C ARG A 122 -12.25 -2.84 -8.40
N ALA A 123 -12.94 -2.65 -9.51
CA ALA A 123 -14.05 -1.72 -9.62
C ALA A 123 -15.14 -2.00 -8.57
N ASN A 124 -15.51 -3.27 -8.39
CA ASN A 124 -16.51 -3.69 -7.43
C ASN A 124 -16.06 -3.48 -5.99
N LEU A 125 -14.85 -3.91 -5.64
CA LEU A 125 -14.33 -3.76 -4.28
C LEU A 125 -14.08 -2.30 -3.92
N MET A 126 -13.59 -1.48 -4.84
CA MET A 126 -13.41 -0.04 -4.62
C MET A 126 -14.72 0.65 -4.23
N ARG A 127 -15.81 0.38 -4.96
CA ARG A 127 -17.15 0.92 -4.62
C ARG A 127 -17.60 0.50 -3.22
N ARG A 128 -17.30 -0.71 -2.80
CA ARG A 128 -17.72 -1.25 -1.50
C ARG A 128 -16.85 -0.76 -0.36
N PHE A 129 -15.55 -0.70 -0.55
CA PHE A 129 -14.63 -0.22 0.49
C PHE A 129 -14.70 1.30 0.68
N PHE A 130 -15.02 2.09 -0.35
CA PHE A 130 -15.06 3.56 -0.28
C PHE A 130 -16.47 4.16 -0.30
N ARG A 131 -17.40 3.58 0.43
CA ARG A 131 -18.83 3.96 0.44
C ARG A 131 -19.12 5.42 0.80
N THR A 132 -18.23 6.10 1.50
CA THR A 132 -18.36 7.52 1.86
C THR A 132 -17.62 8.46 0.89
N ALA A 133 -17.04 7.93 -0.18
CA ALA A 133 -16.40 8.76 -1.19
C ALA A 133 -17.42 9.66 -1.90
N ARG A 134 -16.97 10.85 -2.34
CA ARG A 134 -17.79 11.78 -3.08
C ARG A 134 -18.22 11.21 -4.44
N VAL A 135 -19.31 11.73 -4.97
CA VAL A 135 -19.89 11.26 -6.25
C VAL A 135 -18.88 11.34 -7.41
N ASP A 136 -18.12 12.43 -7.50
CA ASP A 136 -17.08 12.60 -8.53
C ASP A 136 -16.00 11.54 -8.49
N LEU A 137 -15.67 11.01 -7.30
CA LEU A 137 -14.73 9.90 -7.13
C LEU A 137 -15.33 8.55 -7.54
N PHE A 138 -16.63 8.34 -7.29
CA PHE A 138 -17.34 7.17 -7.83
C PHE A 138 -17.42 7.20 -9.36
N GLU A 139 -17.58 8.38 -9.97
CA GLU A 139 -17.53 8.55 -11.42
C GLU A 139 -16.17 8.16 -12.00
N LYS A 140 -15.07 8.42 -11.29
CA LYS A 140 -13.73 7.98 -11.71
C LYS A 140 -13.58 6.46 -11.71
N ILE A 141 -14.14 5.77 -10.69
CA ILE A 141 -14.19 4.30 -10.69
C ILE A 141 -14.92 3.80 -11.94
N ALA A 142 -16.10 4.34 -12.24
CA ALA A 142 -16.87 3.93 -13.41
C ALA A 142 -16.17 4.27 -14.73
N ALA A 143 -15.53 5.42 -14.81
CA ALA A 143 -14.78 5.84 -16.01
C ALA A 143 -13.60 4.90 -16.29
N LEU A 144 -12.80 4.56 -15.28
CA LEU A 144 -11.67 3.64 -15.44
C LEU A 144 -12.15 2.22 -15.80
N GLU A 145 -13.15 1.69 -15.09
CA GLU A 145 -13.73 0.37 -15.38
C GLU A 145 -14.18 0.27 -16.84
N ASN A 146 -14.93 1.28 -17.32
CA ASN A 146 -15.43 1.31 -18.70
C ASN A 146 -14.31 1.48 -19.73
N ALA A 147 -13.32 2.34 -19.46
CA ALA A 147 -12.21 2.55 -20.39
C ALA A 147 -11.38 1.27 -20.57
N LEU A 148 -10.97 0.64 -19.47
CA LEU A 148 -10.24 -0.62 -19.50
C LEU A 148 -11.11 -1.76 -20.05
N GLY A 149 -12.37 -1.84 -19.65
CA GLY A 149 -13.31 -2.85 -20.16
C GLY A 149 -13.49 -2.76 -21.68
N SER A 150 -13.61 -1.55 -22.24
CA SER A 150 -13.68 -1.33 -23.68
C SER A 150 -12.40 -1.77 -24.39
N LYS A 151 -11.22 -1.43 -23.83
CA LYS A 151 -9.92 -1.88 -24.34
C LYS A 151 -9.82 -3.41 -24.33
N PHE A 152 -10.10 -4.04 -23.22
CA PHE A 152 -9.93 -5.48 -23.01
C PHE A 152 -10.90 -6.33 -23.85
N ARG A 153 -12.11 -5.83 -24.08
CA ARG A 153 -13.09 -6.49 -24.96
C ARG A 153 -12.60 -6.66 -26.39
N THR A 154 -11.67 -5.80 -26.85
CA THR A 154 -11.06 -5.94 -28.19
C THR A 154 -9.90 -6.93 -28.23
N GLN A 155 -9.44 -7.40 -27.07
CA GLN A 155 -8.26 -8.27 -26.94
C GLN A 155 -8.60 -9.75 -26.82
N THR A 156 -9.89 -10.09 -26.68
CA THR A 156 -10.34 -11.46 -26.50
C THR A 156 -11.73 -11.69 -27.11
N SER A 157 -12.20 -12.93 -27.13
CA SER A 157 -13.56 -13.25 -27.59
C SER A 157 -14.62 -12.76 -26.57
N GLU A 158 -15.83 -12.50 -27.04
CA GLU A 158 -16.94 -12.09 -26.16
C GLU A 158 -17.26 -13.15 -25.09
N ALA A 159 -17.09 -14.43 -25.40
CA ALA A 159 -17.31 -15.50 -24.41
C ALA A 159 -16.27 -15.48 -23.30
N VAL A 160 -14.98 -15.32 -23.65
CA VAL A 160 -13.88 -15.20 -22.68
C VAL A 160 -14.03 -13.92 -21.88
N TYR A 161 -14.34 -12.78 -22.53
CA TYR A 161 -14.57 -11.52 -21.86
C TYR A 161 -15.66 -11.64 -20.79
N LYS A 162 -16.83 -12.18 -21.18
CA LYS A 162 -17.97 -12.35 -20.26
C LYS A 162 -17.61 -13.28 -19.10
N ARG A 163 -16.97 -14.42 -19.36
CA ARG A 163 -16.52 -15.35 -18.31
C ARG A 163 -15.57 -14.69 -17.34
N SER A 164 -14.64 -13.87 -17.84
CA SER A 164 -13.69 -13.13 -17.03
C SER A 164 -14.37 -12.08 -16.14
N VAL A 165 -15.37 -11.36 -16.65
CA VAL A 165 -16.21 -10.44 -15.88
C VAL A 165 -16.96 -11.20 -14.79
N ASP A 166 -17.63 -12.29 -15.13
CA ASP A 166 -18.42 -13.10 -14.19
C ASP A 166 -17.53 -13.64 -13.04
N HIS A 167 -16.32 -14.11 -13.37
CA HIS A 167 -15.36 -14.60 -12.38
C HIS A 167 -14.85 -13.46 -11.46
N GLY A 168 -14.43 -12.33 -12.02
CA GLY A 168 -13.99 -11.18 -11.25
C GLY A 168 -15.07 -10.66 -10.29
N GLN A 169 -16.33 -10.62 -10.75
CA GLN A 169 -17.48 -10.27 -9.90
C GLN A 169 -17.67 -11.26 -8.75
N ALA A 170 -17.64 -12.56 -9.06
CA ALA A 170 -17.88 -13.61 -8.06
C ALA A 170 -16.80 -13.61 -6.96
N VAL A 171 -15.52 -13.40 -7.33
CA VAL A 171 -14.43 -13.29 -6.35
C VAL A 171 -14.59 -12.01 -5.52
N ALA A 172 -14.97 -10.88 -6.12
CA ALA A 172 -15.22 -9.64 -5.39
C ALA A 172 -16.35 -9.80 -4.35
N ASP A 173 -17.44 -10.49 -4.72
CA ASP A 173 -18.57 -10.76 -3.83
C ASP A 173 -18.15 -11.62 -2.62
N ALA A 174 -17.41 -12.69 -2.88
CA ALA A 174 -16.92 -13.59 -1.84
C ALA A 174 -15.91 -12.90 -0.90
N MET A 175 -14.97 -12.13 -1.44
CA MET A 175 -13.99 -11.38 -0.65
C MET A 175 -14.68 -10.32 0.21
N TRP A 176 -15.65 -9.59 -0.34
CA TRP A 176 -16.42 -8.63 0.44
C TRP A 176 -17.18 -9.29 1.59
N ALA A 177 -17.86 -10.41 1.33
CA ALA A 177 -18.56 -11.16 2.36
C ALA A 177 -17.62 -11.61 3.49
N TRP A 178 -16.43 -12.12 3.12
CA TRP A 178 -15.42 -12.50 4.11
C TRP A 178 -14.86 -11.27 4.86
N SER A 179 -14.65 -10.14 4.19
CA SER A 179 -14.19 -8.91 4.84
C SER A 179 -15.15 -8.42 5.91
N ALA A 180 -16.46 -8.62 5.72
CA ALA A 180 -17.49 -8.22 6.67
C ALA A 180 -17.49 -9.04 7.96
N THR A 181 -16.84 -10.21 7.99
CA THR A 181 -16.68 -11.00 9.22
C THR A 181 -15.60 -10.45 10.16
N ASP A 182 -14.81 -9.47 9.73
CA ASP A 182 -13.92 -8.68 10.58
C ASP A 182 -14.71 -7.55 11.25
N LEU A 183 -15.35 -7.86 12.38
CA LEU A 183 -16.28 -6.97 13.06
C LEU A 183 -15.66 -5.65 13.56
N THR A 184 -14.35 -5.62 13.78
CA THR A 184 -13.64 -4.40 14.19
C THR A 184 -13.26 -3.53 12.99
N GLY A 185 -12.75 -4.14 11.92
CA GLY A 185 -12.26 -3.41 10.76
C GLY A 185 -13.36 -3.04 9.77
N HIS A 186 -14.42 -3.87 9.68
CA HIS A 186 -15.52 -3.60 8.76
C HIS A 186 -16.28 -2.33 9.16
N GLU A 187 -16.44 -1.42 8.21
CA GLU A 187 -17.13 -0.13 8.39
C GLU A 187 -16.55 0.78 9.51
N ALA A 188 -15.35 0.51 10.02
CA ALA A 188 -14.72 1.34 11.04
C ALA A 188 -14.53 2.81 10.63
N TYR A 189 -14.45 3.08 9.33
CA TYR A 189 -14.39 4.43 8.75
C TYR A 189 -15.63 5.28 9.04
N LEU A 190 -16.78 4.68 9.38
CA LEU A 190 -18.01 5.39 9.72
C LEU A 190 -17.94 6.01 11.13
N ASP A 191 -17.14 5.45 12.02
CA ASP A 191 -16.99 5.96 13.38
C ASP A 191 -15.54 5.77 13.89
N PRO A 192 -14.60 6.59 13.40
CA PRO A 192 -13.17 6.46 13.76
C PRO A 192 -12.87 6.75 15.23
N PHE A 193 -13.80 7.37 15.98
CA PHE A 193 -13.61 7.77 17.37
C PHE A 193 -14.45 6.95 18.37
N LYS A 194 -14.98 5.82 17.93
CA LYS A 194 -15.97 5.01 18.62
C LYS A 194 -15.61 4.65 20.06
N GLY A 195 -16.49 5.09 20.98
CA GLY A 195 -16.64 4.46 22.30
C GLY A 195 -15.43 4.45 23.23
N TYR A 196 -14.46 5.35 23.05
CA TYR A 196 -13.27 5.43 23.89
C TYR A 196 -13.23 6.75 24.66
N ASN A 197 -13.34 6.68 25.98
CA ASN A 197 -13.09 7.84 26.84
C ASN A 197 -11.63 7.85 27.28
N TRP A 198 -10.82 8.72 26.71
CA TRP A 198 -9.40 8.80 27.01
C TRP A 198 -9.09 9.06 28.49
N ALA A 199 -9.95 9.76 29.21
CA ALA A 199 -9.78 10.07 30.63
C ALA A 199 -9.75 8.81 31.50
N ASP A 200 -10.47 7.75 31.11
CA ASP A 200 -10.47 6.48 31.84
C ASP A 200 -9.15 5.72 31.71
N TYR A 201 -8.35 6.04 30.68
CA TYR A 201 -7.06 5.41 30.39
C TYR A 201 -5.86 6.28 30.76
N GLN A 202 -6.08 7.53 31.20
CA GLN A 202 -5.03 8.42 31.67
C GLN A 202 -4.75 8.19 33.18
N ASN A 203 -4.26 7.02 33.53
CA ASN A 203 -4.06 6.60 34.91
C ASN A 203 -2.64 6.74 35.42
N LYS A 204 -1.70 7.23 34.59
CA LYS A 204 -0.28 7.44 34.94
C LYS A 204 0.24 8.74 34.33
N ALA A 205 1.28 9.31 34.95
CA ALA A 205 2.06 10.37 34.33
C ALA A 205 2.65 9.88 33.00
N GLY A 206 2.66 10.76 31.98
CA GLY A 206 3.13 10.42 30.64
C GLY A 206 2.12 9.67 29.76
N HIS A 207 0.89 9.44 30.24
CA HIS A 207 -0.16 8.90 29.40
C HIS A 207 -0.77 9.98 28.50
N TRP A 208 -1.13 9.56 27.29
CA TRP A 208 -1.70 10.41 26.26
C TRP A 208 -2.97 11.14 26.71
N ARG A 209 -3.09 12.37 26.31
CA ARG A 209 -4.26 13.23 26.40
C ARG A 209 -4.45 13.98 25.07
N PRO A 210 -5.66 14.44 24.76
CA PRO A 210 -5.89 15.31 23.60
C PRO A 210 -5.04 16.57 23.70
N THR A 211 -4.48 16.99 22.56
CA THR A 211 -3.79 18.27 22.40
C THR A 211 -4.72 19.27 21.72
N VAL A 212 -4.54 20.55 21.98
CA VAL A 212 -5.35 21.62 21.38
C VAL A 212 -4.47 22.33 20.33
N PRO A 213 -4.98 22.59 19.12
CA PRO A 213 -6.38 22.48 18.63
C PRO A 213 -6.71 21.18 17.90
N GLY A 214 -6.70 20.05 18.50
CA GLY A 214 -6.98 18.75 17.86
C GLY A 214 -8.32 18.13 18.29
N PRO A 215 -8.70 16.99 17.70
CA PRO A 215 -9.82 16.19 18.16
C PRO A 215 -9.66 15.77 19.62
N THR A 216 -10.71 15.87 20.41
CA THR A 216 -10.69 15.50 21.84
C THR A 216 -10.82 14.00 22.06
N GLN A 217 -11.12 13.23 21.02
CA GLN A 217 -11.24 11.78 21.07
C GLN A 217 -10.12 11.15 20.25
N PRO A 218 -9.51 10.04 20.73
CA PRO A 218 -8.47 9.35 19.99
C PRO A 218 -9.05 8.54 18.81
N MET A 219 -8.34 8.54 17.69
CA MET A 219 -8.75 7.82 16.47
C MET A 219 -8.49 6.32 16.58
N PHE A 220 -9.47 5.52 16.18
CA PHE A 220 -9.38 4.06 16.04
C PHE A 220 -8.87 3.32 17.28
N PRO A 221 -9.39 3.58 18.48
CA PRO A 221 -8.85 3.02 19.72
C PRO A 221 -8.88 1.47 19.79
N PHE A 222 -9.71 0.84 18.99
CA PHE A 222 -9.84 -0.61 18.95
C PHE A 222 -9.20 -1.27 17.71
N TRP A 223 -8.51 -0.50 16.85
CA TRP A 223 -7.95 -1.00 15.60
C TRP A 223 -6.99 -2.18 15.77
N GLY A 224 -6.31 -2.28 16.91
CA GLY A 224 -5.49 -3.42 17.27
C GLY A 224 -6.22 -4.77 17.31
N ARG A 225 -7.56 -4.79 17.23
CA ARG A 225 -8.41 -5.99 17.18
C ARG A 225 -8.90 -6.33 15.78
N ALA A 226 -8.58 -5.50 14.77
CA ALA A 226 -8.93 -5.79 13.39
C ALA A 226 -8.16 -7.02 12.88
N ARG A 227 -8.71 -7.65 11.84
CA ARG A 227 -8.11 -8.85 11.24
C ARG A 227 -6.71 -8.57 10.71
N THR A 228 -5.81 -9.50 10.99
CA THR A 228 -4.47 -9.60 10.41
C THR A 228 -4.38 -10.78 9.44
N PHE A 229 -3.41 -10.72 8.52
CA PHE A 229 -3.25 -11.72 7.46
C PHE A 229 -2.09 -12.67 7.73
N ALA A 230 -1.01 -12.20 8.39
CA ALA A 230 0.20 -13.00 8.59
C ALA A 230 0.69 -13.03 10.03
N ILE A 231 0.25 -12.09 10.86
CA ILE A 231 0.71 -12.00 12.25
C ILE A 231 -0.34 -12.53 13.23
N SER A 232 0.13 -13.03 14.37
CA SER A 232 -0.67 -13.46 15.50
C SER A 232 -0.78 -12.38 16.58
N GLU A 233 -1.62 -12.59 17.60
CA GLU A 233 -1.72 -11.69 18.76
C GLU A 233 -0.37 -11.46 19.46
N ALA A 234 0.48 -12.49 19.54
CA ALA A 234 1.81 -12.39 20.16
C ALA A 234 2.79 -11.48 19.37
N ASP A 235 2.52 -11.23 18.10
CA ASP A 235 3.37 -10.41 17.23
C ASP A 235 3.07 -8.91 17.29
N LYS A 236 1.90 -8.53 17.83
CA LYS A 236 1.39 -7.16 17.79
C LYS A 236 2.08 -6.21 18.74
N LEU A 237 2.65 -6.70 19.84
CA LEU A 237 3.19 -5.83 20.89
C LEU A 237 4.67 -5.50 20.63
N CYS A 238 4.98 -4.19 20.70
CA CYS A 238 6.35 -3.68 20.77
C CYS A 238 6.99 -3.95 22.15
N PRO A 239 8.34 -3.94 22.25
CA PRO A 239 9.02 -3.78 23.52
C PRO A 239 8.52 -2.54 24.26
N PRO A 240 8.63 -2.48 25.61
CA PRO A 240 8.18 -1.31 26.36
C PRO A 240 8.97 -0.04 25.98
N PRO A 241 8.29 1.14 25.99
CA PRO A 241 8.96 2.42 25.80
C PRO A 241 9.91 2.73 26.95
N LEU A 242 10.75 3.74 26.77
CA LEU A 242 11.55 4.27 27.88
C LEU A 242 10.66 4.65 29.07
N PRO A 243 11.08 4.37 30.31
CA PRO A 243 10.35 4.80 31.50
C PRO A 243 10.15 6.31 31.51
N TYR A 244 8.90 6.73 31.67
CA TYR A 244 8.56 8.15 31.79
C TYR A 244 9.33 8.82 32.92
N ASN A 245 9.92 10.01 32.64
CA ASN A 245 10.66 10.79 33.62
C ASN A 245 10.79 12.25 33.15
N GLU A 246 10.54 13.22 34.05
CA GLU A 246 10.67 14.65 33.77
C GLU A 246 12.01 15.23 34.24
N ALA A 247 12.82 14.45 34.96
CA ALA A 247 14.11 14.96 35.49
C ALA A 247 15.06 15.33 34.34
N PRO A 248 15.69 16.49 34.36
CA PRO A 248 16.77 16.84 33.45
C PRO A 248 17.83 15.73 33.41
N ASN A 249 18.29 15.37 32.22
CA ASN A 249 19.23 14.28 31.94
C ASN A 249 18.67 12.86 32.06
N SER A 250 17.37 12.67 32.31
CA SER A 250 16.76 11.36 32.13
C SER A 250 16.72 10.97 30.65
N ALA A 251 16.67 9.65 30.36
CA ALA A 251 16.58 9.17 28.98
C ALA A 251 15.32 9.72 28.27
N PHE A 252 14.17 9.79 28.96
CA PHE A 252 12.94 10.32 28.39
C PHE A 252 13.02 11.82 28.12
N PHE A 253 13.59 12.60 29.07
CA PHE A 253 13.82 14.04 28.88
C PHE A 253 14.72 14.29 27.65
N ASN A 254 15.80 13.51 27.48
CA ASN A 254 16.70 13.66 26.34
C ASN A 254 15.99 13.38 25.01
N GLN A 255 15.03 12.45 24.94
CA GLN A 255 14.18 12.24 23.76
C GLN A 255 13.37 13.50 23.42
N ALA A 256 12.78 14.15 24.43
CA ALA A 256 12.03 15.38 24.23
C ALA A 256 12.92 16.56 23.83
N MET A 257 14.11 16.67 24.44
CA MET A 257 15.12 17.69 24.08
C MET A 257 15.61 17.52 22.63
N GLU A 258 15.73 16.28 22.13
CA GLU A 258 16.06 16.04 20.74
C GLU A 258 14.98 16.58 19.81
N VAL A 259 13.70 16.27 20.07
CA VAL A 259 12.58 16.81 19.28
C VAL A 259 12.58 18.33 19.32
N TYR A 260 12.73 18.92 20.50
CA TYR A 260 12.80 20.39 20.68
C TYR A 260 13.94 21.01 19.86
N ALA A 261 15.14 20.45 19.93
CA ALA A 261 16.29 20.96 19.20
C ALA A 261 16.15 20.83 17.67
N GLN A 262 15.53 19.75 17.19
CA GLN A 262 15.31 19.51 15.76
C GLN A 262 14.20 20.39 15.16
N THR A 263 13.33 20.96 15.96
CA THR A 263 12.22 21.82 15.51
C THR A 263 12.53 23.30 15.64
N VAL A 264 13.17 23.76 16.73
CA VAL A 264 13.38 25.19 17.00
C VAL A 264 14.40 25.82 16.05
N ASN A 265 15.43 25.08 15.65
CA ASN A 265 16.48 25.53 14.73
C ASN A 265 16.69 24.51 13.61
N ALA A 266 15.59 24.02 13.02
CA ALA A 266 15.64 22.99 12.00
C ALA A 266 16.50 23.42 10.80
N PRO A 267 17.52 22.64 10.41
CA PRO A 267 18.18 22.83 9.13
C PRO A 267 17.14 22.63 7.99
N TYR A 268 17.36 23.30 6.86
CA TYR A 268 16.46 23.18 5.70
C TYR A 268 16.23 21.71 5.28
N GLU A 269 17.25 20.89 5.35
CA GLU A 269 17.15 19.45 5.07
C GLU A 269 16.12 18.73 5.95
N ASN A 270 16.07 19.05 7.23
CA ASN A 270 15.08 18.47 8.16
C ASN A 270 13.66 18.95 7.86
N ILE A 271 13.49 20.20 7.42
CA ILE A 271 12.19 20.72 6.97
C ILE A 271 11.74 19.96 5.72
N TRP A 272 12.63 19.81 4.75
CA TRP A 272 12.33 19.05 3.53
C TRP A 272 11.97 17.60 3.84
N ILE A 273 12.75 16.89 4.65
CA ILE A 273 12.44 15.53 5.09
C ILE A 273 11.07 15.48 5.79
N ALA A 274 10.82 16.42 6.71
CA ALA A 274 9.57 16.45 7.47
C ALA A 274 8.33 16.65 6.56
N GLU A 275 8.38 17.60 5.63
CA GLU A 275 7.28 17.87 4.70
C GLU A 275 7.10 16.77 3.67
N PHE A 276 8.19 16.27 3.08
CA PHE A 276 8.17 15.21 2.07
C PHE A 276 7.49 13.92 2.56
N TRP A 277 7.69 13.56 3.83
CA TRP A 277 7.11 12.36 4.44
C TRP A 277 5.88 12.64 5.31
N SER A 278 5.36 13.87 5.31
CA SER A 278 4.28 14.24 6.21
C SER A 278 3.04 13.37 6.03
N ASP A 279 2.42 13.36 4.89
CA ASP A 279 1.23 12.55 4.52
C ASP A 279 0.13 12.44 5.62
N ASP A 280 0.16 13.33 6.61
CA ASP A 280 -0.76 13.33 7.75
C ASP A 280 -2.12 13.95 7.42
N LEU A 281 -2.15 14.92 6.49
CA LEU A 281 -3.26 15.83 6.35
C LEU A 281 -4.27 15.36 5.30
N VAL A 282 -5.51 15.21 5.73
CA VAL A 282 -6.65 14.88 4.85
C VAL A 282 -6.82 15.96 3.78
N ASN A 283 -7.14 15.56 2.58
CA ASN A 283 -7.27 16.38 1.37
C ASN A 283 -5.95 16.93 0.81
N LEU A 284 -4.85 16.89 1.53
CA LEU A 284 -3.55 17.36 1.05
C LEU A 284 -2.82 16.29 0.24
N THR A 285 -2.63 15.11 0.81
CA THR A 285 -1.95 13.97 0.19
C THR A 285 -2.73 12.68 0.44
N PHE A 286 -2.30 11.57 -0.13
CA PHE A 286 -2.67 10.23 0.36
C PHE A 286 -2.09 10.00 1.76
N SER A 287 -2.56 8.96 2.48
CA SER A 287 -2.05 8.68 3.82
C SER A 287 -0.74 7.87 3.82
N PRO A 288 -0.02 7.82 4.96
CA PRO A 288 1.34 7.25 5.03
C PRO A 288 1.46 5.78 4.60
N GLY A 289 0.46 4.96 4.86
CA GLY A 289 0.46 3.56 4.41
C GLY A 289 0.32 3.45 2.88
N PRO A 290 -0.76 3.97 2.28
CA PRO A 290 -0.97 4.00 0.84
C PRO A 290 0.17 4.63 0.02
N ARG A 291 1.00 5.50 0.59
CA ARG A 291 2.21 5.98 -0.08
C ARG A 291 3.07 4.85 -0.65
N TRP A 292 3.17 3.72 0.04
CA TRP A 292 3.98 2.60 -0.41
C TRP A 292 3.41 1.90 -1.66
N MET A 293 2.12 2.10 -1.95
CA MET A 293 1.55 1.73 -3.27
C MET A 293 1.94 2.73 -4.36
N ALA A 294 2.04 4.03 -4.04
CA ALA A 294 2.55 5.03 -4.99
C ALA A 294 4.04 4.79 -5.33
N ILE A 295 4.83 4.33 -4.36
CA ILE A 295 6.21 3.90 -4.57
C ILE A 295 6.23 2.62 -5.43
N ALA A 296 5.39 1.62 -5.14
CA ALA A 296 5.27 0.40 -5.94
C ALA A 296 4.94 0.71 -7.41
N ASN A 297 4.01 1.64 -7.67
CA ASN A 297 3.68 2.06 -9.03
C ASN A 297 4.89 2.63 -9.78
N GLN A 298 5.74 3.43 -9.12
CA GLN A 298 6.97 3.94 -9.74
C GLN A 298 7.96 2.80 -10.06
N VAL A 299 7.99 1.76 -9.24
CA VAL A 299 8.81 0.56 -9.50
C VAL A 299 8.22 -0.23 -10.67
N PHE A 300 6.89 -0.37 -10.78
CA PHE A 300 6.26 -1.05 -11.91
C PHE A 300 6.63 -0.42 -13.25
N GLU A 301 6.61 0.91 -13.31
CA GLU A 301 7.03 1.65 -14.51
C GLU A 301 8.53 1.51 -14.80
N ALA A 302 9.37 1.56 -13.77
CA ALA A 302 10.82 1.49 -13.94
C ALA A 302 11.31 0.12 -14.40
N GLU A 303 10.67 -0.96 -13.93
CA GLU A 303 11.05 -2.35 -14.21
C GLU A 303 10.23 -3.01 -15.32
N ASP A 304 9.20 -2.31 -15.83
CA ASP A 304 8.27 -2.85 -16.85
C ASP A 304 7.74 -4.24 -16.45
N VAL A 305 7.26 -4.35 -15.21
CA VAL A 305 6.87 -5.64 -14.61
C VAL A 305 5.68 -6.27 -15.32
N ASP A 306 5.55 -7.59 -15.24
CA ASP A 306 4.35 -8.29 -15.66
C ASP A 306 3.21 -8.18 -14.63
N LEU A 307 1.99 -8.59 -15.03
CA LEU A 307 0.81 -8.53 -14.18
C LEU A 307 0.92 -9.46 -12.96
N GLU A 308 1.56 -10.62 -13.08
CA GLU A 308 1.78 -11.55 -11.96
C GLU A 308 2.61 -10.89 -10.86
N THR A 309 3.72 -10.26 -11.22
CA THR A 309 4.59 -9.51 -10.31
C THR A 309 3.87 -8.31 -9.68
N ALA A 310 3.10 -7.56 -10.47
CA ALA A 310 2.34 -6.43 -9.96
C ALA A 310 1.30 -6.85 -8.92
N LEU A 311 0.52 -7.91 -9.19
CA LEU A 311 -0.52 -8.39 -8.27
C LEU A 311 0.06 -9.05 -7.01
N LEU A 312 1.19 -9.77 -7.13
CA LEU A 312 1.94 -10.25 -5.97
C LEU A 312 2.42 -9.09 -5.08
N THR A 313 2.94 -8.04 -5.71
CA THR A 313 3.39 -6.83 -5.00
C THR A 313 2.24 -6.16 -4.26
N ASP A 314 1.12 -5.92 -4.95
CA ASP A 314 -0.07 -5.30 -4.36
C ASP A 314 -0.60 -6.11 -3.16
N ALA A 315 -0.64 -7.43 -3.28
CA ALA A 315 -1.07 -8.31 -2.19
C ALA A 315 -0.11 -8.24 -0.99
N LYS A 316 1.19 -8.40 -1.22
CA LYS A 316 2.20 -8.38 -0.14
C LYS A 316 2.27 -7.03 0.55
N VAL A 317 2.34 -5.94 -0.22
CA VAL A 317 2.41 -4.58 0.34
C VAL A 317 1.13 -4.26 1.09
N GLY A 318 -0.05 -4.49 0.50
CA GLY A 318 -1.33 -4.25 1.15
C GLY A 318 -1.48 -4.99 2.47
N MET A 319 -1.16 -6.29 2.49
CA MET A 319 -1.23 -7.12 3.70
C MET A 319 -0.21 -6.68 4.77
N ALA A 320 1.01 -6.33 4.36
CA ALA A 320 2.04 -5.85 5.27
C ALA A 320 1.64 -4.53 5.92
N LEU A 321 1.06 -3.60 5.16
CA LEU A 321 0.56 -2.31 5.66
C LEU A 321 -0.61 -2.49 6.63
N ASN A 322 -1.57 -3.37 6.32
CA ASN A 322 -2.68 -3.67 7.22
C ASN A 322 -2.20 -4.24 8.55
N ASP A 323 -1.37 -5.28 8.49
CA ASP A 323 -0.88 -5.96 9.69
C ASP A 323 0.00 -5.03 10.54
N ALA A 324 0.81 -4.18 9.88
CA ALA A 324 1.59 -3.14 10.53
C ALA A 324 0.71 -2.10 11.24
N ALA A 325 -0.36 -1.62 10.58
CA ALA A 325 -1.30 -0.69 11.19
C ALA A 325 -2.01 -1.31 12.40
N VAL A 326 -2.45 -2.58 12.31
CA VAL A 326 -3.09 -3.29 13.42
C VAL A 326 -2.13 -3.47 14.59
N ALA A 327 -0.90 -3.93 14.35
CA ALA A 327 0.11 -4.13 15.39
C ALA A 327 0.54 -2.80 16.04
N CYS A 328 0.70 -1.75 15.24
CA CYS A 328 1.02 -0.41 15.72
C CYS A 328 -0.06 0.12 16.65
N TRP A 329 -1.35 0.05 16.25
CA TRP A 329 -2.46 0.53 17.06
C TRP A 329 -2.69 -0.32 18.31
N HIS A 330 -2.45 -1.64 18.25
CA HIS A 330 -2.43 -2.48 19.44
C HIS A 330 -1.42 -1.96 20.47
N SER A 331 -0.19 -1.69 20.06
CA SER A 331 0.87 -1.18 20.93
C SER A 331 0.60 0.24 21.43
N LYS A 332 0.06 1.13 20.56
CA LYS A 332 -0.28 2.50 20.92
C LYS A 332 -1.23 2.58 22.11
N TYR A 333 -2.33 1.84 22.04
CA TYR A 333 -3.36 1.85 23.09
C TYR A 333 -3.01 0.95 24.29
N TYR A 334 -2.05 0.05 24.13
CA TYR A 334 -1.50 -0.69 25.26
C TYR A 334 -0.58 0.16 26.14
N TYR A 335 0.35 0.91 25.53
CA TYR A 335 1.30 1.75 26.26
C TYR A 335 0.79 3.15 26.55
N ASN A 336 -0.07 3.69 25.73
CA ASN A 336 -0.74 4.98 25.87
C ASN A 336 0.22 6.18 26.11
N VAL A 337 1.36 6.21 25.42
CA VAL A 337 2.41 7.23 25.60
C VAL A 337 1.98 8.60 25.07
N GLU A 338 2.20 9.66 25.84
CA GLU A 338 1.90 11.05 25.45
C GLU A 338 2.76 11.51 24.25
N ARG A 339 2.25 12.52 23.53
CA ARG A 339 2.97 13.16 22.42
C ARG A 339 4.07 14.12 22.91
N PRO A 340 5.11 14.36 22.06
CA PRO A 340 6.11 15.38 22.35
C PRO A 340 5.50 16.72 22.73
N GLU A 341 4.40 17.13 22.05
CA GLU A 341 3.70 18.38 22.33
C GLU A 341 3.28 18.49 23.81
N SER A 342 2.63 17.47 24.35
CA SER A 342 2.19 17.48 25.76
C SER A 342 3.36 17.56 26.73
N TYR A 343 4.42 16.81 26.46
CA TYR A 343 5.60 16.77 27.30
C TYR A 343 6.40 18.07 27.22
N ILE A 344 6.74 18.54 26.01
CA ILE A 344 7.59 19.72 25.80
C ILE A 344 6.93 20.98 26.36
N LYS A 345 5.63 21.19 26.08
CA LYS A 345 4.89 22.34 26.64
C LYS A 345 4.86 22.37 28.16
N ARG A 346 4.83 21.21 28.78
CA ARG A 346 4.78 21.13 30.26
C ARG A 346 6.14 21.23 30.91
N VAL A 347 7.21 20.67 30.32
CA VAL A 347 8.49 20.42 30.99
C VAL A 347 9.60 21.32 30.46
N ILE A 348 9.58 21.73 29.19
CA ILE A 348 10.70 22.41 28.53
C ILE A 348 10.34 23.84 28.13
N ASP A 349 9.32 24.01 27.28
CA ASP A 349 8.91 25.31 26.74
C ASP A 349 7.41 25.37 26.52
N SER A 350 6.70 26.13 27.32
CA SER A 350 5.24 26.23 27.29
C SER A 350 4.67 26.87 26.01
N LYS A 351 5.52 27.48 25.20
CA LYS A 351 5.13 28.12 23.92
C LYS A 351 5.47 27.28 22.68
N TRP A 352 6.16 26.17 22.90
CA TRP A 352 6.55 25.30 21.79
C TRP A 352 5.35 24.64 21.12
N GLU A 353 5.43 24.47 19.80
CA GLU A 353 4.44 23.75 18.99
C GLU A 353 5.14 22.85 17.98
N PRO A 354 4.52 21.72 17.58
CA PRO A 354 4.99 20.92 16.45
C PRO A 354 5.07 21.75 15.18
N VAL A 355 5.89 21.34 14.23
CA VAL A 355 6.09 22.03 12.95
C VAL A 355 5.01 21.65 11.92
N LEU A 356 4.23 20.62 12.19
CA LEU A 356 3.16 20.16 11.26
C LEU A 356 2.09 21.25 11.11
N ASP A 357 2.16 21.95 10.00
CA ASP A 357 1.22 22.99 9.60
C ASP A 357 0.30 22.47 8.48
N ASN A 358 -0.94 22.95 8.48
CA ASN A 358 -1.89 22.61 7.42
C ASN A 358 -1.96 23.74 6.38
N PRO A 359 -1.34 23.59 5.19
CA PRO A 359 -1.34 24.64 4.17
C PRO A 359 -2.74 24.90 3.55
N LEU A 360 -3.70 23.99 3.74
CA LEU A 360 -5.05 24.14 3.18
C LEU A 360 -5.92 25.15 3.97
N ASN A 361 -5.68 25.31 5.28
CA ASN A 361 -6.50 26.16 6.14
C ASN A 361 -5.66 27.07 7.06
N GLY A 362 -4.34 26.90 7.07
CA GLY A 362 -3.41 27.72 7.88
C GLY A 362 -3.33 27.30 9.36
N ASP A 363 -3.95 26.21 9.76
CA ASP A 363 -3.82 25.66 11.12
C ASP A 363 -2.37 25.24 11.38
N LYS A 364 -1.87 25.54 12.58
CA LYS A 364 -0.49 25.30 12.99
C LYS A 364 -0.41 24.37 14.19
N GLY A 365 0.72 23.71 14.30
CA GLY A 365 1.06 22.93 15.47
C GLY A 365 0.17 21.71 15.67
N PHE A 366 -0.17 20.98 14.60
CA PHE A 366 -1.03 19.81 14.68
C PHE A 366 -0.29 18.58 15.21
N SER A 367 -0.88 17.91 16.20
CA SER A 367 -0.47 16.57 16.64
C SER A 367 -1.53 15.54 16.31
N PRO A 368 -1.16 14.37 15.72
CA PRO A 368 -2.12 13.32 15.44
C PRO A 368 -2.90 12.84 16.68
N PRO A 369 -4.25 12.66 16.60
CA PRO A 369 -5.10 12.44 17.75
C PRO A 369 -5.11 10.99 18.25
N PHE A 370 -3.94 10.47 18.61
CA PHE A 370 -3.73 9.13 19.20
C PHE A 370 -2.36 9.03 19.88
N PRO A 371 -2.14 8.02 20.77
CA PRO A 371 -0.88 7.85 21.48
C PRO A 371 0.36 7.81 20.60
N ALA A 372 1.49 8.26 21.12
CA ALA A 372 2.73 8.42 20.34
C ALA A 372 3.37 7.08 19.94
N TYR A 373 3.61 6.21 20.90
CA TYR A 373 4.47 5.02 20.77
C TYR A 373 3.71 3.75 20.37
N PRO A 374 4.21 3.00 19.35
CA PRO A 374 5.23 3.34 18.36
C PRO A 374 4.68 4.26 17.25
N SER A 375 5.56 4.79 16.37
CA SER A 375 5.18 5.64 15.26
C SER A 375 4.46 4.84 14.15
N GLY A 376 3.27 5.32 13.71
CA GLY A 376 2.51 4.72 12.63
C GLY A 376 3.21 4.82 11.27
N HIS A 377 3.77 5.98 10.92
CA HIS A 377 4.57 6.19 9.71
C HIS A 377 5.74 5.23 9.64
N SER A 378 6.50 5.12 10.73
CA SER A 378 7.68 4.23 10.80
C SER A 378 7.29 2.77 10.66
N THR A 379 6.18 2.35 11.30
CA THR A 379 5.73 0.95 11.26
C THR A 379 5.24 0.57 9.86
N MET A 380 4.38 1.37 9.26
CA MET A 380 3.88 1.10 7.91
C MET A 380 4.96 1.30 6.86
N GLY A 381 5.83 2.32 7.05
CA GLY A 381 6.97 2.56 6.16
C GLY A 381 7.93 1.38 6.09
N ALA A 382 8.35 0.87 7.24
CA ALA A 382 9.22 -0.30 7.31
C ALA A 382 8.55 -1.57 6.75
N ALA A 383 7.23 -1.72 6.96
CA ALA A 383 6.49 -2.85 6.41
C ALA A 383 6.41 -2.80 4.87
N GLY A 384 6.11 -1.64 4.29
CA GLY A 384 6.12 -1.44 2.84
C GLY A 384 7.51 -1.67 2.23
N ALA A 385 8.56 -1.12 2.86
CA ALA A 385 9.94 -1.30 2.43
C ALA A 385 10.39 -2.76 2.42
N GLU A 386 10.10 -3.52 3.48
CA GLU A 386 10.43 -4.94 3.56
C GLU A 386 9.67 -5.76 2.51
N ALA A 387 8.37 -5.46 2.30
CA ALA A 387 7.57 -6.13 1.28
C ALA A 387 8.14 -5.90 -0.13
N LEU A 388 8.43 -4.64 -0.50
CA LEU A 388 9.04 -4.29 -1.78
C LEU A 388 10.44 -4.88 -1.94
N SER A 389 11.28 -4.81 -0.89
CA SER A 389 12.64 -5.38 -0.93
C SER A 389 12.64 -6.88 -1.17
N SER A 390 11.63 -7.60 -0.68
CA SER A 390 11.51 -9.05 -0.88
C SER A 390 11.24 -9.46 -2.33
N ILE A 391 10.78 -8.52 -3.15
CA ILE A 391 10.43 -8.74 -4.56
C ILE A 391 11.51 -8.15 -5.48
N PHE A 392 11.87 -6.89 -5.25
CA PHE A 392 12.75 -6.11 -6.13
C PHE A 392 14.21 -6.06 -5.67
N GLY A 393 14.51 -6.61 -4.51
CA GLY A 393 15.85 -6.65 -3.95
C GLY A 393 16.13 -5.63 -2.85
N TYR A 394 17.02 -6.00 -1.93
CA TYR A 394 17.34 -5.18 -0.74
C TYR A 394 18.27 -3.99 -1.04
N ASN A 395 18.86 -3.93 -2.23
CA ASN A 395 19.72 -2.84 -2.70
C ASN A 395 19.11 -2.09 -3.88
N TYR A 396 17.77 -1.99 -3.93
CA TYR A 396 17.06 -1.31 -5.01
C TYR A 396 17.12 0.21 -4.81
N ALA A 397 17.91 0.87 -5.65
CA ALA A 397 18.07 2.32 -5.64
C ALA A 397 17.00 2.98 -6.51
N MET A 398 16.34 4.03 -5.99
CA MET A 398 15.34 4.78 -6.74
C MET A 398 15.23 6.24 -6.29
N THR A 399 14.56 7.04 -7.11
CA THR A 399 14.14 8.39 -6.76
C THR A 399 12.62 8.40 -6.57
N ASP A 400 12.17 8.69 -5.35
CA ASP A 400 10.75 8.84 -5.06
C ASP A 400 10.24 10.20 -5.54
N ARG A 401 9.25 10.16 -6.43
CA ARG A 401 8.59 11.29 -7.08
C ARG A 401 7.13 11.47 -6.69
N CYS A 402 6.69 10.84 -5.59
CA CYS A 402 5.28 10.84 -5.17
C CYS A 402 4.66 12.24 -5.07
N HIS A 403 5.46 13.24 -4.74
CA HIS A 403 5.02 14.63 -4.56
C HIS A 403 5.65 15.60 -5.57
N GLU A 404 6.24 15.08 -6.64
CA GLU A 404 6.81 15.93 -7.71
C GLU A 404 5.76 16.91 -8.23
N ASN A 405 6.20 18.14 -8.50
CA ASN A 405 5.35 19.23 -8.96
C ASN A 405 4.34 19.80 -7.93
N ARG A 406 4.42 19.42 -6.66
CA ARG A 406 3.69 20.09 -5.58
C ARG A 406 4.37 21.43 -5.25
N SER A 407 3.55 22.46 -4.99
CA SER A 407 4.01 23.80 -4.62
C SER A 407 3.43 24.29 -3.30
N ASP A 408 2.55 23.52 -2.71
CA ASP A 408 1.88 23.80 -1.43
C ASP A 408 2.65 23.27 -0.21
N PHE A 409 3.67 22.46 -0.45
CA PHE A 409 4.69 22.02 0.53
C PHE A 409 5.96 21.56 -0.22
N GLU A 410 7.04 21.26 0.52
CA GLU A 410 8.31 20.83 -0.07
C GLU A 410 8.24 19.36 -0.54
N GLY A 411 7.83 19.17 -1.79
CA GLY A 411 7.60 17.87 -2.41
C GLY A 411 8.64 17.47 -3.47
N ARG A 412 9.80 18.14 -3.53
CA ARG A 412 10.84 17.77 -4.52
C ARG A 412 11.27 16.32 -4.38
N PRO A 413 11.56 15.63 -5.51
CA PRO A 413 11.98 14.24 -5.49
C PRO A 413 13.22 13.98 -4.60
N ARG A 414 13.25 12.83 -3.93
CA ARG A 414 14.36 12.37 -3.09
C ARG A 414 14.86 11.02 -3.56
N SER A 415 16.19 10.85 -3.57
CA SER A 415 16.86 9.64 -4.05
C SER A 415 17.41 8.82 -2.90
N PHE A 416 17.29 7.51 -3.01
CA PHE A 416 17.65 6.54 -1.98
C PHE A 416 18.39 5.34 -2.59
N GLY A 417 19.31 4.76 -1.86
CA GLY A 417 20.03 3.56 -2.25
C GLY A 417 19.26 2.25 -2.00
N SER A 418 18.18 2.32 -1.22
CA SER A 418 17.31 1.17 -0.94
C SER A 418 15.96 1.59 -0.37
N PHE A 419 14.96 0.70 -0.41
CA PHE A 419 13.67 0.91 0.28
C PHE A 419 13.84 1.00 1.81
N TYR A 420 14.86 0.35 2.37
CA TYR A 420 15.19 0.46 3.79
C TYR A 420 15.65 1.87 4.16
N GLU A 421 16.50 2.49 3.33
CA GLU A 421 16.92 3.89 3.52
C GLU A 421 15.71 4.83 3.45
N MET A 422 14.77 4.59 2.53
CA MET A 422 13.50 5.33 2.48
C MET A 422 12.70 5.19 3.76
N ALA A 423 12.57 3.98 4.30
CA ALA A 423 11.82 3.73 5.53
C ALA A 423 12.48 4.37 6.76
N GLU A 424 13.79 4.38 6.82
CA GLU A 424 14.56 5.01 7.91
C GLU A 424 14.42 6.53 7.86
N GLU A 425 14.48 7.14 6.67
CA GLU A 425 14.25 8.58 6.52
C GLU A 425 12.79 8.95 6.84
N ASN A 426 11.81 8.15 6.36
CA ASN A 426 10.41 8.32 6.73
C ASN A 426 10.22 8.26 8.26
N ALA A 427 10.90 7.34 8.93
CA ALA A 427 10.85 7.24 10.40
C ALA A 427 11.51 8.43 11.08
N TRP A 428 12.66 8.87 10.59
CA TRP A 428 13.35 10.05 11.08
C TRP A 428 12.51 11.33 10.90
N SER A 429 11.78 11.48 9.80
CA SER A 429 10.97 12.67 9.49
C SER A 429 10.04 13.10 10.62
N ARG A 430 9.64 12.17 11.47
CA ARG A 430 8.68 12.39 12.55
C ARG A 430 9.26 13.19 13.72
N VAL A 431 10.58 13.14 13.89
CA VAL A 431 11.29 13.89 14.93
C VAL A 431 11.38 15.38 14.57
N PRO A 432 11.90 15.80 13.39
CA PRO A 432 11.91 17.20 13.00
C PRO A 432 10.50 17.78 12.72
N LEU A 433 9.50 16.93 12.45
CA LEU A 433 8.12 17.39 12.39
C LEU A 433 7.52 17.68 13.78
N GLY A 434 8.14 17.18 14.84
CA GLY A 434 7.74 17.46 16.22
C GLY A 434 6.63 16.55 16.77
N VAL A 435 6.27 15.47 16.08
CA VAL A 435 5.09 14.64 16.43
C VAL A 435 5.43 13.31 17.08
N HIS A 436 6.71 12.87 17.06
CA HIS A 436 7.19 11.63 17.66
C HIS A 436 8.54 11.79 18.33
N PHE A 437 8.79 11.02 19.40
CA PHE A 437 10.11 10.78 19.94
C PHE A 437 10.90 9.82 19.04
N ARG A 438 12.25 9.85 19.10
CA ARG A 438 13.10 8.90 18.38
C ARG A 438 12.76 7.45 18.72
N MET A 439 12.52 7.12 19.99
CA MET A 439 12.13 5.77 20.41
C MET A 439 10.87 5.27 19.70
N ASP A 440 9.89 6.16 19.43
CA ASP A 440 8.66 5.79 18.72
C ASP A 440 8.97 5.36 17.29
N SER A 441 9.86 6.09 16.63
CA SER A 441 10.29 5.85 15.26
C SER A 441 11.09 4.56 15.13
N GLU A 442 12.09 4.37 15.97
CA GLU A 442 12.95 3.17 15.97
C GLU A 442 12.15 1.89 16.25
N GLN A 443 11.28 1.91 17.25
CA GLN A 443 10.45 0.74 17.54
C GLN A 443 9.36 0.51 16.49
N GLY A 444 8.88 1.58 15.87
CA GLY A 444 8.00 1.48 14.69
C GLY A 444 8.68 0.74 13.53
N VAL A 445 9.89 1.14 13.17
CA VAL A 445 10.70 0.46 12.13
C VAL A 445 10.90 -1.02 12.45
N ASN A 446 11.34 -1.34 13.67
CA ASN A 446 11.55 -2.72 14.10
C ASN A 446 10.26 -3.57 14.02
N LEU A 447 9.11 -2.99 14.41
CA LEU A 447 7.81 -3.66 14.32
C LEU A 447 7.42 -3.89 12.86
N GLY A 448 7.55 -2.88 12.00
CA GLY A 448 7.18 -2.98 10.59
C GLY A 448 7.95 -4.06 9.85
N TYR A 449 9.27 -4.10 9.97
CA TYR A 449 10.10 -5.16 9.36
C TYR A 449 9.71 -6.54 9.87
N ARG A 450 9.47 -6.68 11.19
CA ARG A 450 9.06 -7.98 11.77
C ARG A 450 7.73 -8.46 11.19
N VAL A 451 6.76 -7.57 11.06
CA VAL A 451 5.43 -7.84 10.49
C VAL A 451 5.54 -8.28 9.02
N ALA A 452 6.18 -7.47 8.19
CA ALA A 452 6.27 -7.74 6.75
C ALA A 452 7.04 -9.03 6.43
N ARG A 453 8.08 -9.37 7.21
CA ARG A 453 8.76 -10.66 7.07
C ARG A 453 7.85 -11.86 7.30
N LYS A 454 6.78 -11.73 8.08
CA LYS A 454 5.77 -12.79 8.21
C LYS A 454 4.89 -12.88 6.97
N VAL A 455 4.50 -11.75 6.39
CA VAL A 455 3.79 -11.70 5.10
C VAL A 455 4.65 -12.36 4.01
N ASN A 456 5.94 -12.00 3.94
CA ASN A 456 6.88 -12.56 2.95
C ASN A 456 7.04 -14.08 3.06
N LYS A 457 6.82 -14.66 4.26
CA LYS A 457 6.92 -16.11 4.53
C LYS A 457 5.66 -16.90 4.22
N LEU A 458 4.57 -16.26 3.84
CA LEU A 458 3.39 -17.00 3.37
C LEU A 458 3.76 -17.85 2.14
N PRO A 459 3.05 -18.96 1.88
CA PRO A 459 3.45 -19.92 0.85
C PRO A 459 3.07 -19.46 -0.57
N TRP A 460 3.63 -18.33 -1.01
CA TRP A 460 3.34 -17.69 -2.30
C TRP A 460 3.74 -18.54 -3.51
N ASN A 461 4.89 -19.21 -3.43
CA ASN A 461 5.49 -19.95 -4.57
C ASN A 461 4.89 -21.35 -4.74
N LYS A 462 4.82 -21.79 -6.01
CA LYS A 462 4.48 -23.18 -6.39
C LYS A 462 5.46 -24.19 -5.90
#